data_6e1c7eed1a42f3759bb766c30c75a349
#
_entry.id   6e1c7eed1a42f3759bb766c30c75a349
#
_cell.length_a   1.000
_cell.length_b   1.000
_cell.length_c   1.000
_cell.angle_alpha   90.00
_cell.angle_beta   90.00
_cell.angle_gamma   90.00
#
_symmetry.space_group_name_H-M   'P 1'
#
loop_
_entity.id
_entity.type
_entity.pdbx_description
1 polymer ?
#
loop_
_entity_poly.entity_id
_entity_poly.type
_entity_poly.pdbx_seq_one_letter_code
_entity_poly.pdbx_strand_id
1 'polypeptide(L)'
;MGRIKQGLDYFPLSTDFMHDRIVRRVMKREGDSAFTVLIYIMSYIYSGEGYYVRADNDFCDELSDQLFNTDNDTVHRVIHLFLEYGLFDSALYERYSILTSADVQRQYLFITKRRSQHNVCPDYCLLAEEKVTDGVSDTVAETGENVTVSPDIVTVSRNAATKTALIKRKEKEKKENILPNPPFVKGGD
;
A
#
# COMPACT_ATOMS: atom_id res chain seq x y z
N MET A 1 9.99 -34.14 -3.31
CA MET A 1 10.48 -32.75 -3.39
C MET A 1 9.40 -31.86 -2.81
N GLY A 2 9.68 -31.13 -1.74
CA GLY A 2 8.72 -30.18 -1.15
C GLY A 2 8.45 -29.03 -2.13
N ARG A 3 7.17 -28.69 -2.30
CA ARG A 3 6.75 -27.56 -3.12
C ARG A 3 7.28 -26.27 -2.45
N ILE A 4 8.06 -25.48 -3.15
CA ILE A 4 8.58 -24.21 -2.60
C ILE A 4 7.40 -23.27 -2.46
N LYS A 5 7.12 -22.82 -1.24
CA LYS A 5 6.06 -21.87 -0.96
C LYS A 5 6.45 -20.48 -1.50
N GLN A 6 5.75 -19.98 -2.50
CA GLN A 6 5.99 -18.65 -3.07
C GLN A 6 5.36 -17.56 -2.19
N GLY A 7 4.14 -17.75 -1.73
CA GLY A 7 3.41 -16.79 -0.91
C GLY A 7 4.00 -16.53 0.48
N LEU A 8 3.44 -15.54 1.14
CA LEU A 8 3.79 -15.10 2.49
C LEU A 8 2.71 -15.54 3.48
N ASP A 9 3.11 -15.81 4.73
CA ASP A 9 2.17 -16.10 5.83
C ASP A 9 1.58 -14.81 6.43
N TYR A 10 2.23 -13.68 6.22
CA TYR A 10 1.80 -12.35 6.61
C TYR A 10 2.44 -11.30 5.70
N PHE A 11 1.82 -10.15 5.57
CA PHE A 11 2.38 -9.00 4.86
C PHE A 11 2.28 -7.75 5.75
N PRO A 12 3.28 -6.86 5.71
CA PRO A 12 3.23 -5.61 6.45
C PRO A 12 2.26 -4.63 5.78
N LEU A 13 1.41 -4.03 6.59
CA LEU A 13 0.56 -2.92 6.19
C LEU A 13 1.07 -1.65 6.86
N SER A 14 1.31 -0.59 6.08
CA SER A 14 1.75 0.69 6.64
C SER A 14 0.70 1.25 7.60
N THR A 15 1.12 1.86 8.69
CA THR A 15 0.22 2.57 9.61
C THR A 15 -0.50 3.74 8.93
N ASP A 16 0.09 4.30 7.86
CA ASP A 16 -0.50 5.37 7.06
C ASP A 16 -1.44 4.88 5.94
N PHE A 17 -1.63 3.56 5.82
CA PHE A 17 -2.45 2.96 4.77
C PHE A 17 -3.87 3.54 4.71
N MET A 18 -4.50 3.76 5.88
CA MET A 18 -5.82 4.38 5.97
C MET A 18 -5.83 5.86 5.55
N HIS A 19 -4.66 6.48 5.50
CA HIS A 19 -4.49 7.88 5.08
C HIS A 19 -4.05 8.01 3.62
N ASP A 20 -3.81 6.87 2.94
CA ASP A 20 -3.48 6.87 1.52
C ASP A 20 -4.57 7.60 0.71
N ARG A 21 -4.11 8.43 -0.23
CA ARG A 21 -5.02 9.28 -1.01
C ARG A 21 -5.96 8.47 -1.90
N ILE A 22 -5.46 7.39 -2.51
CA ILE A 22 -6.24 6.55 -3.42
C ILE A 22 -7.25 5.75 -2.61
N VAL A 23 -6.80 5.08 -1.54
CA VAL A 23 -7.65 4.29 -0.65
C VAL A 23 -8.81 5.15 -0.12
N ARG A 24 -8.52 6.33 0.41
CA ARG A 24 -9.56 7.24 0.91
C ARG A 24 -10.51 7.74 -0.17
N ARG A 25 -10.02 7.93 -1.40
CA ARG A 25 -10.85 8.38 -2.51
C ARG A 25 -11.85 7.31 -2.93
N VAL A 26 -11.42 6.04 -2.98
CA VAL A 26 -12.31 4.91 -3.28
C VAL A 26 -13.30 4.70 -2.14
N MET A 27 -12.86 4.71 -0.89
CA MET A 27 -13.75 4.60 0.29
C MET A 27 -14.83 5.70 0.34
N LYS A 28 -14.51 6.93 -0.07
CA LYS A 28 -15.52 8.00 -0.14
C LYS A 28 -16.59 7.73 -1.19
N ARG A 29 -16.29 6.92 -2.19
CA ARG A 29 -17.18 6.64 -3.32
C ARG A 29 -17.99 5.36 -3.10
N GLU A 30 -17.36 4.31 -2.58
CA GLU A 30 -17.95 2.98 -2.43
C GLU A 30 -18.17 2.58 -0.95
N GLY A 31 -17.81 3.43 0.00
CA GLY A 31 -17.95 3.14 1.43
C GLY A 31 -16.84 2.26 1.99
N ASP A 32 -17.08 1.73 3.20
CA ASP A 32 -16.12 0.91 3.94
C ASP A 32 -15.88 -0.47 3.29
N SER A 33 -16.81 -0.95 2.46
CA SER A 33 -16.65 -2.16 1.67
C SER A 33 -15.42 -2.09 0.77
N ALA A 34 -15.09 -0.91 0.22
CA ALA A 34 -13.89 -0.72 -0.59
C ALA A 34 -12.59 -1.08 0.14
N PHE A 35 -12.51 -0.71 1.42
CA PHE A 35 -11.35 -1.08 2.25
C PHE A 35 -11.29 -2.59 2.49
N THR A 36 -12.43 -3.20 2.80
CA THR A 36 -12.50 -4.64 3.03
C THR A 36 -12.10 -5.41 1.77
N VAL A 37 -12.64 -5.04 0.61
CA VAL A 37 -12.25 -5.63 -0.69
C VAL A 37 -10.75 -5.51 -0.92
N LEU A 38 -10.16 -4.33 -0.66
CA LEU A 38 -8.72 -4.12 -0.83
C LEU A 38 -7.88 -5.03 0.05
N ILE A 39 -8.24 -5.17 1.34
CA ILE A 39 -7.51 -6.05 2.27
C ILE A 39 -7.57 -7.52 1.82
N TYR A 40 -8.72 -7.99 1.33
CA TYR A 40 -8.83 -9.33 0.79
C TYR A 40 -7.97 -9.51 -0.46
N ILE A 41 -8.00 -8.56 -1.42
CA ILE A 41 -7.14 -8.60 -2.61
C ILE A 41 -5.65 -8.67 -2.20
N MET A 42 -5.21 -7.84 -1.26
CA MET A 42 -3.82 -7.86 -0.77
C MET A 42 -3.49 -9.20 -0.10
N SER A 43 -4.42 -9.76 0.66
CA SER A 43 -4.25 -11.09 1.26
C SER A 43 -4.07 -12.17 0.20
N TYR A 44 -4.89 -12.18 -0.85
CA TYR A 44 -4.76 -13.13 -1.96
C TYR A 44 -3.45 -12.96 -2.74
N ILE A 45 -3.05 -11.71 -3.02
CA ILE A 45 -1.77 -11.42 -3.67
C ILE A 45 -0.61 -12.03 -2.87
N TYR A 46 -0.52 -11.71 -1.58
CA TYR A 46 0.64 -12.11 -0.78
C TYR A 46 0.60 -13.58 -0.37
N SER A 47 -0.55 -14.17 -0.11
CA SER A 47 -0.66 -15.59 0.24
C SER A 47 -0.47 -16.53 -0.94
N GLY A 48 -0.81 -16.08 -2.15
CA GLY A 48 -0.67 -16.84 -3.39
C GLY A 48 0.74 -16.74 -3.99
N GLU A 49 0.87 -16.03 -5.09
CA GLU A 49 2.13 -15.87 -5.81
C GLU A 49 3.06 -14.84 -5.15
N GLY A 50 2.54 -14.05 -4.20
CA GLY A 50 3.29 -13.11 -3.39
C GLY A 50 3.36 -11.69 -3.99
N TYR A 51 3.15 -11.51 -5.28
CA TYR A 51 3.28 -10.23 -5.95
C TYR A 51 2.17 -9.91 -6.95
N TYR A 52 1.26 -10.85 -7.22
CA TYR A 52 0.06 -10.62 -8.03
C TYR A 52 -1.05 -11.60 -7.64
N VAL A 53 -2.26 -11.30 -8.06
CA VAL A 53 -3.40 -12.22 -8.08
C VAL A 53 -4.11 -12.11 -9.42
N ARG A 54 -4.61 -13.23 -9.95
CA ARG A 54 -5.48 -13.21 -11.11
C ARG A 54 -6.87 -12.78 -10.66
N ALA A 55 -7.39 -11.73 -11.28
CA ALA A 55 -8.69 -11.15 -10.97
C ALA A 55 -9.62 -11.28 -12.18
N ASP A 56 -10.02 -12.50 -12.45
CA ASP A 56 -11.07 -12.85 -13.38
C ASP A 56 -12.46 -12.81 -12.69
N ASN A 57 -13.51 -13.14 -13.44
CA ASN A 57 -14.85 -13.13 -12.89
C ASN A 57 -15.03 -14.13 -11.74
N ASP A 58 -14.41 -15.32 -11.86
CA ASP A 58 -14.48 -16.36 -10.82
C ASP A 58 -13.87 -15.86 -9.51
N PHE A 59 -12.77 -15.10 -9.58
CA PHE A 59 -12.17 -14.46 -8.41
C PHE A 59 -13.09 -13.39 -7.78
N CYS A 60 -13.79 -12.61 -8.61
CA CYS A 60 -14.71 -11.59 -8.11
C CYS A 60 -15.93 -12.23 -7.44
N ASP A 61 -16.45 -13.34 -7.99
CA ASP A 61 -17.53 -14.12 -7.41
C ASP A 61 -17.08 -14.73 -6.06
N GLU A 62 -15.92 -15.39 -6.02
CA GLU A 62 -15.36 -15.95 -4.79
C GLU A 62 -15.15 -14.87 -3.72
N LEU A 63 -14.67 -13.70 -4.12
CA LEU A 63 -14.43 -12.59 -3.20
C LEU A 63 -15.76 -12.05 -2.65
N SER A 64 -16.79 -11.89 -3.47
CA SER A 64 -18.10 -11.44 -3.03
C SER A 64 -18.77 -12.43 -2.07
N ASP A 65 -18.62 -13.73 -2.29
CA ASP A 65 -19.15 -14.77 -1.41
C ASP A 65 -18.50 -14.77 -0.01
N GLN A 66 -17.26 -14.33 0.09
CA GLN A 66 -16.53 -14.25 1.36
C GLN A 66 -16.84 -12.94 2.12
N LEU A 67 -17.39 -11.94 1.46
CA LEU A 67 -17.65 -10.63 2.05
C LEU A 67 -19.08 -10.50 2.52
N PHE A 68 -19.24 -10.04 3.77
CA PHE A 68 -20.55 -9.67 4.29
C PHE A 68 -20.94 -8.29 3.71
N ASN A 69 -22.16 -8.17 3.21
CA ASN A 69 -22.71 -6.92 2.68
C ASN A 69 -21.98 -6.32 1.46
N THR A 70 -21.32 -7.14 0.66
CA THR A 70 -20.66 -6.70 -0.57
C THR A 70 -21.05 -7.64 -1.70
N ASP A 71 -21.73 -7.12 -2.71
CA ASP A 71 -22.10 -7.86 -3.90
C ASP A 71 -20.98 -7.87 -4.94
N ASN A 72 -21.08 -8.74 -5.92
CA ASN A 72 -20.14 -8.88 -7.02
C ASN A 72 -19.96 -7.57 -7.79
N ASP A 73 -21.05 -6.85 -8.06
CA ASP A 73 -21.00 -5.56 -8.76
C ASP A 73 -20.15 -4.53 -7.98
N THR A 74 -20.26 -4.52 -6.65
CA THR A 74 -19.43 -3.65 -5.80
C THR A 74 -17.97 -4.05 -5.86
N VAL A 75 -17.65 -5.35 -5.85
CA VAL A 75 -16.28 -5.84 -5.99
C VAL A 75 -15.69 -5.36 -7.32
N HIS A 76 -16.40 -5.53 -8.42
CA HIS A 76 -15.96 -5.06 -9.74
C HIS A 76 -15.75 -3.54 -9.77
N ARG A 77 -16.69 -2.74 -9.25
CA ARG A 77 -16.55 -1.29 -9.20
C ARG A 77 -15.33 -0.85 -8.39
N VAL A 78 -15.10 -1.48 -7.23
CA VAL A 78 -13.94 -1.18 -6.38
C VAL A 78 -12.63 -1.51 -7.10
N ILE A 79 -12.52 -2.67 -7.74
CA ILE A 79 -11.33 -3.05 -8.52
C ILE A 79 -11.08 -2.03 -9.63
N HIS A 80 -12.12 -1.67 -10.41
CA HIS A 80 -11.99 -0.68 -11.47
C HIS A 80 -11.55 0.69 -10.96
N LEU A 81 -12.03 1.12 -9.81
CA LEU A 81 -11.60 2.38 -9.21
C LEU A 81 -10.13 2.35 -8.75
N PHE A 82 -9.66 1.22 -8.21
CA PHE A 82 -8.26 1.08 -7.86
C PHE A 82 -7.34 1.07 -9.09
N LEU A 83 -7.80 0.52 -10.21
CA LEU A 83 -7.10 0.58 -11.49
C LEU A 83 -7.12 2.01 -12.06
N GLU A 84 -8.28 2.67 -12.09
CA GLU A 84 -8.46 4.06 -12.56
C GLU A 84 -7.56 5.04 -11.80
N TYR A 85 -7.44 4.86 -10.48
CA TYR A 85 -6.64 5.75 -9.64
C TYR A 85 -5.18 5.33 -9.51
N GLY A 86 -4.77 4.23 -10.16
CA GLY A 86 -3.39 3.79 -10.28
C GLY A 86 -2.83 3.14 -9.00
N LEU A 87 -3.67 2.50 -8.18
CA LEU A 87 -3.20 1.63 -7.10
C LEU A 87 -2.62 0.33 -7.68
N PHE A 88 -3.30 -0.22 -8.68
CA PHE A 88 -2.84 -1.36 -9.47
C PHE A 88 -2.54 -0.93 -10.91
N ASP A 89 -1.71 -1.69 -11.60
CA ASP A 89 -1.33 -1.45 -12.98
C ASP A 89 -2.43 -1.88 -13.94
N SER A 90 -2.98 -0.91 -14.70
CA SER A 90 -4.09 -1.15 -15.62
C SER A 90 -3.65 -1.93 -16.87
N ALA A 91 -2.41 -1.74 -17.35
CA ALA A 91 -1.92 -2.42 -18.56
C ALA A 91 -1.74 -3.93 -18.31
N LEU A 92 -1.23 -4.32 -17.13
CA LEU A 92 -1.14 -5.73 -16.75
C LEU A 92 -2.52 -6.34 -16.49
N TYR A 93 -3.45 -5.57 -15.94
CA TYR A 93 -4.83 -6.03 -15.77
C TYR A 93 -5.51 -6.29 -17.12
N GLU A 94 -5.44 -5.35 -18.05
CA GLU A 94 -6.03 -5.49 -19.40
C GLU A 94 -5.44 -6.67 -20.17
N ARG A 95 -4.11 -6.90 -20.04
CA ARG A 95 -3.42 -7.93 -20.82
C ARG A 95 -3.51 -9.33 -20.22
N TYR A 96 -3.47 -9.43 -18.90
CA TYR A 96 -3.32 -10.71 -18.21
C TYR A 96 -4.39 -10.96 -17.13
N SER A 97 -5.30 -10.02 -16.91
CA SER A 97 -6.29 -10.04 -15.83
C SER A 97 -5.65 -10.25 -14.45
N ILE A 98 -4.53 -9.57 -14.19
CA ILE A 98 -3.84 -9.63 -12.90
C ILE A 98 -3.84 -8.29 -12.18
N LEU A 99 -3.97 -8.34 -10.86
CA LEU A 99 -3.79 -7.19 -9.98
C LEU A 99 -2.39 -7.24 -9.37
N THR A 100 -1.61 -6.23 -9.68
CA THR A 100 -0.25 -6.01 -9.15
C THR A 100 0.10 -4.53 -9.23
N SER A 101 1.15 -4.12 -8.54
CA SER A 101 1.75 -2.79 -8.68
C SER A 101 3.25 -2.84 -8.39
N ALA A 102 3.99 -1.81 -8.80
CA ALA A 102 5.42 -1.72 -8.51
C ALA A 102 5.69 -1.75 -7.00
N ASP A 103 4.82 -1.16 -6.17
CA ASP A 103 4.97 -1.16 -4.72
C ASP A 103 4.76 -2.56 -4.13
N VAL A 104 3.75 -3.30 -4.60
CA VAL A 104 3.51 -4.70 -4.21
C VAL A 104 4.73 -5.57 -4.55
N GLN A 105 5.27 -5.43 -5.76
CA GLN A 105 6.43 -6.19 -6.20
C GLN A 105 7.70 -5.85 -5.39
N ARG A 106 7.94 -4.57 -5.13
CA ARG A 106 9.06 -4.11 -4.30
C ARG A 106 8.98 -4.68 -2.89
N GLN A 107 7.78 -4.61 -2.29
CA GLN A 107 7.55 -5.14 -0.95
C GLN A 107 7.76 -6.66 -0.90
N TYR A 108 7.25 -7.40 -1.88
CA TYR A 108 7.48 -8.84 -1.98
C TYR A 108 8.97 -9.18 -2.08
N LEU A 109 9.71 -8.54 -2.98
CA LEU A 109 11.15 -8.76 -3.14
C LEU A 109 11.94 -8.40 -1.87
N PHE A 110 11.56 -7.32 -1.20
CA PHE A 110 12.19 -6.92 0.07
C PHE A 110 12.00 -7.98 1.16
N ILE A 111 10.78 -8.51 1.31
CA ILE A 111 10.48 -9.53 2.33
C ILE A 111 11.16 -10.85 2.00
N THR A 112 11.19 -11.21 0.73
CA THR A 112 11.71 -12.51 0.27
C THR A 112 13.20 -12.50 -0.07
N LYS A 113 13.92 -11.39 0.11
CA LYS A 113 15.34 -11.25 -0.28
C LYS A 113 16.30 -12.33 0.27
N ARG A 114 15.91 -13.00 1.38
CA ARG A 114 16.66 -14.09 1.99
C ARG A 114 16.27 -15.48 1.46
N ARG A 115 15.23 -15.57 0.62
CA ARG A 115 14.82 -16.83 -0.01
C ARG A 115 15.72 -17.10 -1.21
N SER A 116 16.07 -18.36 -1.45
CA SER A 116 16.84 -18.78 -2.62
C SER A 116 16.11 -18.59 -3.96
N GLN A 117 14.78 -18.49 -3.91
CA GLN A 117 13.93 -18.20 -5.07
C GLN A 117 12.92 -17.12 -4.67
N HIS A 118 13.04 -15.95 -5.29
CA HIS A 118 12.20 -14.78 -5.02
C HIS A 118 12.08 -13.91 -6.29
N ASN A 119 11.80 -14.52 -7.43
CA ASN A 119 11.78 -13.82 -8.70
C ASN A 119 10.36 -13.39 -9.06
N VAL A 120 10.22 -12.18 -9.59
CA VAL A 120 9.03 -11.72 -10.29
C VAL A 120 9.13 -12.19 -11.74
N CYS A 121 8.03 -12.70 -12.29
CA CYS A 121 7.99 -13.10 -13.71
C CYS A 121 8.32 -11.88 -14.59
N PRO A 122 9.25 -12.01 -15.56
CA PRO A 122 9.63 -10.89 -16.43
C PRO A 122 8.45 -10.24 -17.16
N ASP A 123 7.44 -11.04 -17.56
CA ASP A 123 6.25 -10.53 -18.25
C ASP A 123 5.36 -9.64 -17.39
N TYR A 124 5.47 -9.77 -16.05
CA TYR A 124 4.68 -9.02 -15.07
C TYR A 124 5.50 -7.98 -14.32
N CYS A 125 6.82 -7.91 -14.59
CA CYS A 125 7.73 -7.05 -13.84
C CYS A 125 7.51 -5.57 -14.18
N LEU A 126 7.12 -4.79 -13.17
CA LEU A 126 6.97 -3.34 -13.24
C LEU A 126 8.20 -2.58 -12.74
N LEU A 127 9.15 -3.31 -12.17
CA LEU A 127 10.38 -2.73 -11.66
C LEU A 127 11.33 -2.57 -12.86
N ALA A 128 11.56 -1.32 -13.27
CA ALA A 128 12.65 -1.03 -14.21
C ALA A 128 13.92 -1.68 -13.66
N GLU A 129 14.78 -2.25 -14.53
CA GLU A 129 16.03 -2.89 -14.16
C GLU A 129 16.91 -1.92 -13.34
N GLU A 130 16.58 -1.75 -12.07
CA GLU A 130 17.57 -1.37 -11.09
C GLU A 130 18.51 -2.59 -11.02
N LYS A 131 19.65 -2.47 -11.70
CA LYS A 131 20.74 -3.43 -11.60
C LYS A 131 20.95 -3.68 -10.12
N VAL A 132 20.48 -4.82 -9.64
CA VAL A 132 20.91 -5.39 -8.37
C VAL A 132 22.38 -5.71 -8.61
N THR A 133 23.24 -4.74 -8.37
CA THR A 133 24.66 -4.98 -8.26
C THR A 133 24.82 -5.80 -7.01
N ASP A 134 24.90 -7.13 -7.19
CA ASP A 134 25.48 -8.02 -6.21
C ASP A 134 26.90 -7.51 -5.93
N GLY A 135 27.00 -6.65 -4.92
CA GLY A 135 28.27 -6.20 -4.37
C GLY A 135 28.86 -7.29 -3.49
N VAL A 136 29.34 -8.38 -4.10
CA VAL A 136 30.40 -9.17 -3.49
C VAL A 136 31.72 -8.54 -3.94
N SER A 137 32.24 -7.66 -3.11
CA SER A 137 33.65 -7.28 -3.15
C SER A 137 34.13 -7.27 -1.71
N ASP A 138 34.77 -8.40 -1.35
CA ASP A 138 35.69 -8.46 -0.21
C ASP A 138 36.81 -7.45 -0.43
N THR A 139 36.80 -6.39 0.36
CA THR A 139 38.06 -5.68 0.65
C THR A 139 37.98 -5.22 2.10
N VAL A 140 38.78 -5.91 2.89
CA VAL A 140 39.09 -5.60 4.27
C VAL A 140 39.83 -4.26 4.34
N ALA A 141 39.27 -3.29 5.07
CA ALA A 141 40.03 -2.23 5.72
C ALA A 141 39.32 -1.79 6.99
N GLU A 142 39.97 -2.09 8.10
CA GLU A 142 39.57 -1.67 9.45
C GLU A 142 39.55 -0.14 9.57
N THR A 143 38.46 0.40 10.09
CA THR A 143 38.48 1.49 11.10
C THR A 143 37.10 1.56 11.76
N GLY A 144 37.10 1.46 13.09
CA GLY A 144 35.89 1.41 13.88
C GLY A 144 35.17 2.75 13.98
N GLU A 145 33.85 2.64 13.93
CA GLU A 145 32.95 3.49 14.69
C GLU A 145 31.56 2.82 14.70
N ASN A 146 31.09 2.51 15.91
CA ASN A 146 29.77 1.96 16.18
C ASN A 146 28.70 3.01 15.85
N VAL A 147 27.95 2.81 14.78
CA VAL A 147 26.67 3.49 14.55
C VAL A 147 25.58 2.44 14.48
N THR A 148 24.77 2.37 15.50
CA THR A 148 23.55 1.58 15.56
C THR A 148 22.55 2.18 14.57
N VAL A 149 22.37 1.54 13.42
CA VAL A 149 21.35 1.94 12.44
C VAL A 149 20.13 1.07 12.64
N SER A 150 19.07 1.66 13.17
CA SER A 150 17.73 1.09 13.14
C SER A 150 17.24 0.98 11.70
N PRO A 151 16.54 -0.10 11.29
CA PRO A 151 16.03 -0.22 9.93
C PRO A 151 14.82 0.68 9.75
N ASP A 152 15.04 1.88 9.22
CA ASP A 152 13.97 2.76 8.79
C ASP A 152 13.25 2.18 7.59
N ILE A 153 11.95 1.98 7.77
CA ILE A 153 10.99 1.61 6.73
C ILE A 153 10.98 2.74 5.70
N VAL A 154 11.43 2.44 4.49
CA VAL A 154 11.39 3.40 3.37
C VAL A 154 9.95 3.59 2.93
N THR A 155 9.31 4.61 3.48
CA THR A 155 8.09 5.19 2.92
C THR A 155 8.46 6.03 1.71
N VAL A 156 8.11 5.57 0.52
CA VAL A 156 8.26 6.37 -0.70
C VAL A 156 7.18 7.46 -0.68
N SER A 157 7.52 8.63 -0.07
CA SER A 157 6.74 9.85 -0.22
C SER A 157 7.02 10.48 -1.58
N ARG A 158 6.12 10.33 -2.53
CA ARG A 158 6.04 11.27 -3.66
C ARG A 158 5.57 12.62 -3.12
N ASN A 159 6.42 13.64 -3.30
CA ASN A 159 6.23 15.09 -3.08
C ASN A 159 6.74 15.68 -1.76
N ALA A 160 8.04 15.95 -1.71
CA ALA A 160 8.68 16.76 -0.68
C ALA A 160 8.52 18.29 -0.87
N ALA A 161 7.78 18.77 -1.90
CA ALA A 161 7.71 20.20 -2.21
C ALA A 161 6.49 20.95 -1.63
N THR A 162 5.50 20.24 -1.07
CA THR A 162 4.24 20.89 -0.63
C THR A 162 4.08 21.00 0.88
N LYS A 163 4.96 20.41 1.69
CA LYS A 163 4.80 20.40 3.17
C LYS A 163 5.19 21.70 3.87
N THR A 164 6.11 22.49 3.31
CA THR A 164 6.59 23.71 3.99
C THR A 164 5.61 24.89 3.90
N ALA A 165 4.75 24.94 2.87
CA ALA A 165 3.77 26.01 2.69
C ALA A 165 2.51 25.84 3.55
N LEU A 166 2.12 24.59 3.86
CA LEU A 166 0.90 24.28 4.63
C LEU A 166 1.06 24.48 6.14
N ILE A 167 2.27 24.29 6.67
CA ILE A 167 2.53 24.46 8.11
C ILE A 167 2.47 25.94 8.49
N LYS A 168 3.00 26.85 7.64
CA LYS A 168 2.94 28.31 7.90
C LYS A 168 1.52 28.89 7.80
N ARG A 169 0.62 28.26 7.07
CA ARG A 169 -0.78 28.73 6.95
C ARG A 169 -1.64 28.33 8.14
N LYS A 170 -1.43 27.14 8.73
CA LYS A 170 -2.18 26.68 9.91
C LYS A 170 -1.81 27.40 11.21
N GLU A 171 -0.60 27.92 11.34
CA GLU A 171 -0.21 28.72 12.50
C GLU A 171 -0.78 30.14 12.48
N LYS A 172 -1.11 30.68 11.29
CA LYS A 172 -1.71 32.02 11.16
C LYS A 172 -3.21 32.01 11.43
N GLU A 173 -3.93 30.95 11.03
CA GLU A 173 -5.37 30.80 11.29
C GLU A 173 -5.70 30.47 12.76
N LYS A 174 -4.75 29.88 13.50
CA LYS A 174 -4.96 29.54 14.92
C LYS A 174 -4.85 30.76 15.86
N LYS A 175 -4.32 31.88 15.37
CA LYS A 175 -4.19 33.12 16.15
C LYS A 175 -5.37 34.12 16.00
N GLU A 176 -6.23 33.90 15.00
CA GLU A 176 -7.35 34.84 14.74
C GLU A 176 -8.71 34.37 15.26
N ASN A 177 -8.83 33.14 15.80
CA ASN A 177 -10.14 32.58 16.21
C ASN A 177 -10.22 32.29 17.71
N ILE A 178 -9.81 33.26 18.54
CA ILE A 178 -10.13 33.23 19.97
C ILE A 178 -11.21 34.27 20.21
N LEU A 179 -12.47 33.88 20.04
CA LEU A 179 -13.62 34.65 20.52
C LEU A 179 -13.70 34.50 22.03
N PRO A 180 -13.88 35.59 22.80
CA PRO A 180 -14.03 35.52 24.25
C PRO A 180 -15.37 34.85 24.61
N ASN A 181 -15.33 33.94 25.59
CA ASN A 181 -16.52 33.30 26.16
C ASN A 181 -17.50 34.36 26.72
N PRO A 182 -18.81 34.22 26.47
CA PRO A 182 -19.81 35.08 27.09
C PRO A 182 -19.86 34.81 28.61
N PRO A 183 -20.18 35.81 29.42
CA PRO A 183 -20.22 35.65 30.89
C PRO A 183 -21.36 34.74 31.31
N PHE A 184 -21.05 33.85 32.28
CA PHE A 184 -21.97 32.92 32.90
C PHE A 184 -23.03 33.71 33.72
N VAL A 185 -24.28 33.68 33.30
CA VAL A 185 -25.41 34.26 34.05
C VAL A 185 -25.85 33.22 35.08
N LYS A 186 -25.64 33.52 36.39
CA LYS A 186 -26.27 32.80 37.48
C LYS A 186 -27.76 33.16 37.49
N GLY A 187 -28.63 32.23 37.17
CA GLY A 187 -30.03 32.29 37.48
C GLY A 187 -30.21 32.12 38.96
N GLY A 188 -30.73 33.12 39.63
CA GLY A 188 -31.24 33.03 40.99
C GLY A 188 -32.76 32.87 40.96
N ASP A 189 -33.24 32.09 41.96
CA ASP A 189 -34.59 31.90 42.50
C ASP A 189 -35.64 31.24 41.62
#